data_09ca12246301f34fcc7b33bab7314dd6
#
_entry.id   09ca12246301f34fcc7b33bab7314dd6
#
_cell.length_a   1.000
_cell.length_b   1.000
_cell.length_c   1.000
_cell.angle_alpha   90.00
_cell.angle_beta   90.00
_cell.angle_gamma   90.00
#
_symmetry.space_group_name_H-M   'P 1'
#
loop_
_entity.id
_entity.type
_entity.pdbx_description
1 polymer ?
#
loop_
_entity_poly.entity_id
_entity_poly.type
_entity_poly.pdbx_seq_one_letter_code
_entity_poly.pdbx_strand_id
1 'polypeptide(L)'
;MSEAAMRLSACIEWLFAAEADNFADRIRLAHAHGAEAVEFWKWTNKDIGSIEWALTETGIELSSFVAEPMIALTDRANKDAFLKGLKGSVEMARRLGAHTLIAQAGDDLPGKSREEQKAALIETLTAAGEILEGSGVRLGLEPLNTLIDHVGYFLHSTVEGIEIVKATSRPEIGIVYDVYHSAVMGEDTAEVIGGNIDRVFHIHIADHPGRNEPGSGDIDLRRRVDWLAEHGYGGAIGLEYRPLAASAATIAETRRMLG
;
A
#
# COMPACT_ATOMS: atom_id res chain seq x y z
N MET A 1 -5.55 -20.65 20.23
CA MET A 1 -4.46 -19.82 19.68
C MET A 1 -4.90 -18.39 19.94
N SER A 2 -4.08 -17.53 20.57
CA SER A 2 -4.42 -16.11 20.74
C SER A 2 -4.59 -15.52 19.34
N GLU A 3 -5.76 -14.96 19.05
CA GLU A 3 -5.92 -14.08 17.89
C GLU A 3 -4.85 -13.00 18.00
N ALA A 4 -3.89 -12.99 17.09
CA ALA A 4 -2.94 -11.90 17.03
C ALA A 4 -3.76 -10.65 16.66
N ALA A 5 -3.81 -9.66 17.56
CA ALA A 5 -4.50 -8.41 17.30
C ALA A 5 -3.97 -7.81 15.99
N MET A 6 -4.88 -7.36 15.12
CA MET A 6 -4.51 -6.72 13.85
C MET A 6 -3.68 -5.47 14.12
N ARG A 7 -2.54 -5.37 13.46
CA ARG A 7 -1.65 -4.20 13.57
C ARG A 7 -2.12 -3.11 12.62
N LEU A 8 -2.34 -1.90 13.14
CA LEU A 8 -2.76 -0.75 12.34
C LEU A 8 -1.54 0.09 11.94
N SER A 9 -1.44 0.41 10.67
CA SER A 9 -0.43 1.31 10.11
C SER A 9 -1.07 2.63 9.72
N ALA A 10 -0.65 3.73 10.33
CA ALA A 10 -1.19 5.04 10.00
C ALA A 10 -0.51 5.63 8.75
N CYS A 11 -1.27 5.89 7.69
CA CYS A 11 -0.77 6.66 6.54
C CYS A 11 -0.62 8.14 6.94
N ILE A 12 0.61 8.52 7.31
CA ILE A 12 0.90 9.85 7.84
C ILE A 12 0.97 10.96 6.77
N GLU A 13 0.64 10.65 5.51
CA GLU A 13 0.34 11.69 4.52
C GLU A 13 -0.97 12.41 4.85
N TRP A 14 -1.94 11.68 5.41
CA TRP A 14 -3.25 12.21 5.79
C TRP A 14 -3.48 12.23 7.29
N LEU A 15 -3.22 11.11 7.97
CA LEU A 15 -3.39 11.06 9.41
C LEU A 15 -2.33 11.95 10.09
N PHE A 16 -2.77 12.69 11.08
CA PHE A 16 -2.00 13.69 11.82
C PHE A 16 -1.49 14.88 10.99
N ALA A 17 -1.93 15.03 9.73
CA ALA A 17 -1.52 16.14 8.89
C ALA A 17 -2.08 17.50 9.37
N ALA A 18 -3.23 17.48 10.03
CA ALA A 18 -3.81 18.68 10.66
C ALA A 18 -3.19 19.00 12.04
N GLU A 19 -2.61 17.98 12.70
CA GLU A 19 -2.07 18.08 14.05
C GLU A 19 -0.57 18.41 14.07
N ALA A 20 0.18 18.05 12.99
CA ALA A 20 1.63 18.31 12.90
C ALA A 20 2.07 18.55 11.45
N ASP A 21 2.93 19.55 11.26
CA ASP A 21 3.46 19.91 9.94
C ASP A 21 4.53 18.92 9.45
N ASN A 22 5.40 18.45 10.33
CA ASN A 22 6.50 17.57 9.98
C ASN A 22 6.18 16.08 10.22
N PHE A 23 6.77 15.21 9.41
CA PHE A 23 6.51 13.77 9.43
C PHE A 23 7.03 13.07 10.71
N ALA A 24 8.12 13.55 11.30
CA ALA A 24 8.65 12.98 12.53
C ALA A 24 7.67 13.15 13.70
N ASP A 25 7.00 14.29 13.80
CA ASP A 25 5.97 14.51 14.82
C ASP A 25 4.69 13.70 14.55
N ARG A 26 4.33 13.52 13.28
CA ARG A 26 3.21 12.61 12.91
C ARG A 26 3.51 11.17 13.32
N ILE A 27 4.76 10.70 13.19
CA ILE A 27 5.18 9.37 13.67
C ILE A 27 5.00 9.26 15.19
N ARG A 28 5.47 10.27 15.95
CA ARG A 28 5.31 10.30 17.42
C ARG A 28 3.85 10.31 17.83
N LEU A 29 3.01 11.08 17.14
CA LEU A 29 1.57 11.12 17.39
C LEU A 29 0.91 9.78 17.06
N ALA A 30 1.24 9.17 15.93
CA ALA A 30 0.71 7.85 15.56
C ALA A 30 1.03 6.80 16.64
N HIS A 31 2.29 6.75 17.09
CA HIS A 31 2.71 5.87 18.18
C HIS A 31 1.97 6.17 19.49
N ALA A 32 1.91 7.44 19.91
CA ALA A 32 1.24 7.86 21.15
C ALA A 32 -0.26 7.53 21.16
N HIS A 33 -0.88 7.43 20.00
CA HIS A 33 -2.30 7.10 19.84
C HIS A 33 -2.56 5.66 19.37
N GLY A 34 -1.56 4.79 19.54
CA GLY A 34 -1.75 3.34 19.49
C GLY A 34 -1.67 2.73 18.06
N ALA A 35 -1.14 3.45 17.07
CA ALA A 35 -0.72 2.78 15.84
C ALA A 35 0.52 1.92 16.10
N GLU A 36 0.58 0.72 15.55
CA GLU A 36 1.73 -0.17 15.64
C GLU A 36 2.73 0.04 14.50
N ALA A 37 2.26 0.66 13.40
CA ALA A 37 3.08 1.01 12.26
C ALA A 37 2.66 2.37 11.68
N VAL A 38 3.52 2.90 10.84
CA VAL A 38 3.24 4.06 9.99
C VAL A 38 3.62 3.76 8.56
N GLU A 39 3.10 4.54 7.64
CA GLU A 39 3.45 4.52 6.22
C GLU A 39 3.34 5.92 5.63
N PHE A 40 4.00 6.13 4.51
CA PHE A 40 3.94 7.38 3.75
C PHE A 40 4.15 7.11 2.26
N TRP A 41 3.93 8.12 1.40
CA TRP A 41 4.08 7.91 -0.04
C TRP A 41 5.53 8.05 -0.50
N LYS A 42 6.00 9.28 -0.73
CA LYS A 42 7.32 9.56 -1.29
C LYS A 42 8.35 9.76 -0.20
N TRP A 43 9.53 9.16 -0.38
CA TRP A 43 10.65 9.36 0.53
C TRP A 43 11.60 10.48 0.10
N THR A 44 11.71 10.76 -1.22
CA THR A 44 12.67 11.74 -1.76
C THR A 44 12.33 13.19 -1.40
N ASN A 45 11.10 13.48 -1.03
CA ASN A 45 10.63 14.82 -0.63
C ASN A 45 10.54 15.02 0.89
N LYS A 46 11.14 14.12 1.69
CA LYS A 46 11.05 14.13 3.15
C LYS A 46 12.41 14.27 3.82
N ASP A 47 12.41 14.80 5.03
CA ASP A 47 13.57 14.78 5.93
C ASP A 47 13.71 13.37 6.53
N ILE A 48 14.46 12.53 5.82
CA ILE A 48 14.67 11.13 6.20
C ILE A 48 15.42 11.03 7.53
N GLY A 49 16.32 11.95 7.84
CA GLY A 49 17.04 11.94 9.12
C GLY A 49 16.10 12.10 10.31
N SER A 50 15.16 13.03 10.23
CA SER A 50 14.16 13.24 11.28
C SER A 50 13.17 12.06 11.37
N ILE A 51 12.79 11.45 10.25
CA ILE A 51 11.93 10.25 10.22
C ILE A 51 12.65 9.08 10.89
N GLU A 52 13.88 8.78 10.49
CA GLU A 52 14.70 7.69 11.07
C GLU A 52 14.87 7.85 12.58
N TRP A 53 15.11 9.08 13.03
CA TRP A 53 15.18 9.38 14.45
C TRP A 53 13.86 9.09 15.18
N ALA A 54 12.72 9.54 14.63
CA ALA A 54 11.40 9.31 15.24
C ALA A 54 11.02 7.82 15.27
N LEU A 55 11.33 7.06 14.20
CA LEU A 55 11.13 5.61 14.18
C LEU A 55 11.99 4.91 15.26
N THR A 56 13.25 5.33 15.42
CA THR A 56 14.15 4.78 16.44
C THR A 56 13.69 5.14 17.85
N GLU A 57 13.28 6.39 18.09
CA GLU A 57 12.82 6.89 19.38
C GLU A 57 11.55 6.20 19.85
N THR A 58 10.60 5.98 18.94
CA THR A 58 9.29 5.38 19.26
C THR A 58 9.30 3.87 19.19
N GLY A 59 10.17 3.28 18.41
CA GLY A 59 10.16 1.84 18.09
C GLY A 59 8.99 1.41 17.20
N ILE A 60 8.22 2.36 16.63
CA ILE A 60 7.12 2.06 15.71
C ILE A 60 7.65 1.55 14.37
N GLU A 61 6.98 0.57 13.77
CA GLU A 61 7.37 0.01 12.47
C GLU A 61 7.07 0.98 11.32
N LEU A 62 7.93 1.04 10.29
CA LEU A 62 7.56 1.56 8.99
C LEU A 62 7.08 0.40 8.11
N SER A 63 5.77 0.32 7.86
CA SER A 63 5.18 -0.82 7.14
C SER A 63 5.46 -0.77 5.64
N SER A 64 5.32 0.39 5.03
CA SER A 64 5.45 0.57 3.58
C SER A 64 5.74 2.01 3.18
N PHE A 65 6.23 2.18 1.95
CA PHE A 65 6.23 3.44 1.21
C PHE A 65 6.35 3.19 -0.30
N VAL A 66 6.10 4.21 -1.11
CA VAL A 66 6.08 4.06 -2.57
C VAL A 66 7.50 3.97 -3.14
N ALA A 67 7.74 3.01 -4.03
CA ALA A 67 8.95 2.94 -4.82
C ALA A 67 9.01 4.11 -5.80
N GLU A 68 10.12 4.83 -5.82
CA GLU A 68 10.29 5.98 -6.70
C GLU A 68 11.30 5.69 -7.82
N PRO A 69 11.15 6.31 -8.99
CA PRO A 69 10.15 7.34 -9.32
C PRO A 69 8.76 6.76 -9.59
N MET A 70 7.72 7.53 -9.24
CA MET A 70 6.33 7.21 -9.61
C MET A 70 6.11 7.59 -11.09
N ILE A 71 6.31 6.62 -11.97
CA ILE A 71 6.17 6.78 -13.44
C ILE A 71 5.39 5.58 -13.99
N ALA A 72 4.78 5.74 -15.17
CA ALA A 72 3.98 4.68 -15.78
C ALA A 72 4.86 3.47 -16.14
N LEU A 73 4.65 2.35 -15.43
CA LEU A 73 5.35 1.08 -15.68
C LEU A 73 4.78 0.34 -16.89
N THR A 74 3.63 0.77 -17.38
CA THR A 74 3.01 0.36 -18.64
C THR A 74 3.78 0.86 -19.86
N ASP A 75 4.70 1.82 -19.70
CA ASP A 75 5.58 2.28 -20.76
C ASP A 75 6.98 1.68 -20.63
N ARG A 76 7.37 0.85 -21.62
CA ARG A 76 8.72 0.28 -21.68
C ARG A 76 9.85 1.31 -21.63
N ALA A 77 9.59 2.53 -22.11
CA ALA A 77 10.58 3.61 -22.06
C ALA A 77 10.96 4.02 -20.63
N ASN A 78 10.09 3.77 -19.67
CA ASN A 78 10.29 4.10 -18.27
C ASN A 78 11.01 3.00 -17.47
N LYS A 79 11.16 1.80 -18.03
CA LYS A 79 11.72 0.63 -17.32
C LYS A 79 13.07 0.94 -16.66
N ASP A 80 14.05 1.41 -17.43
CA ASP A 80 15.40 1.64 -16.90
C ASP A 80 15.43 2.74 -15.82
N ALA A 81 14.63 3.78 -16.00
CA ALA A 81 14.50 4.87 -15.02
C ALA A 81 13.88 4.36 -13.72
N PHE A 82 12.82 3.54 -13.79
CA PHE A 82 12.21 2.93 -12.64
C PHE A 82 13.18 1.99 -11.90
N LEU A 83 13.83 1.07 -12.63
CA LEU A 83 14.76 0.10 -12.01
C LEU A 83 15.96 0.80 -11.35
N LYS A 84 16.44 1.90 -11.93
CA LYS A 84 17.48 2.72 -11.30
C LYS A 84 17.01 3.34 -9.98
N GLY A 85 15.81 3.91 -9.96
CA GLY A 85 15.25 4.52 -8.74
C GLY A 85 14.83 3.50 -7.69
N LEU A 86 14.33 2.32 -8.12
CA LEU A 86 13.99 1.22 -7.22
C LEU A 86 15.17 0.79 -6.35
N LYS A 87 16.40 0.76 -6.89
CA LYS A 87 17.60 0.46 -6.08
C LYS A 87 17.74 1.42 -4.91
N GLY A 88 17.55 2.72 -5.13
CA GLY A 88 17.55 3.72 -4.06
C GLY A 88 16.41 3.51 -3.06
N SER A 89 15.21 3.15 -3.54
CA SER A 89 14.07 2.85 -2.66
C SER A 89 14.31 1.58 -1.82
N VAL A 90 14.97 0.55 -2.37
CA VAL A 90 15.35 -0.65 -1.62
C VAL A 90 16.40 -0.33 -0.54
N GLU A 91 17.41 0.49 -0.87
CA GLU A 91 18.39 0.95 0.12
C GLU A 91 17.72 1.73 1.25
N MET A 92 16.78 2.62 0.90
CA MET A 92 16.01 3.40 1.87
C MET A 92 15.10 2.49 2.72
N ALA A 93 14.42 1.51 2.13
CA ALA A 93 13.61 0.55 2.86
C ALA A 93 14.43 -0.21 3.90
N ARG A 94 15.60 -0.70 3.51
CA ARG A 94 16.52 -1.38 4.43
C ARG A 94 17.02 -0.46 5.56
N ARG A 95 17.30 0.80 5.23
CA ARG A 95 17.75 1.79 6.21
C ARG A 95 16.67 2.10 7.26
N LEU A 96 15.42 2.24 6.82
CA LEU A 96 14.29 2.59 7.68
C LEU A 96 13.57 1.38 8.27
N GLY A 97 13.96 0.15 7.92
CA GLY A 97 13.36 -1.08 8.41
C GLY A 97 12.03 -1.45 7.75
N ALA A 98 11.69 -0.85 6.61
CA ALA A 98 10.50 -1.22 5.85
C ALA A 98 10.73 -2.50 5.03
N HIS A 99 9.71 -3.37 4.97
CA HIS A 99 9.78 -4.61 4.22
C HIS A 99 8.91 -4.62 2.96
N THR A 100 8.06 -3.62 2.76
CA THR A 100 7.18 -3.53 1.60
C THR A 100 7.32 -2.16 0.93
N LEU A 101 7.57 -2.19 -0.38
CA LEU A 101 7.47 -1.04 -1.26
C LEU A 101 6.19 -1.15 -2.09
N ILE A 102 5.60 -0.02 -2.45
CA ILE A 102 4.39 0.05 -3.27
C ILE A 102 4.77 0.50 -4.68
N ALA A 103 4.26 -0.18 -5.69
CA ALA A 103 4.40 0.22 -7.08
C ALA A 103 3.03 0.53 -7.69
N GLN A 104 3.00 1.54 -8.54
CA GLN A 104 1.82 1.93 -9.31
C GLN A 104 2.04 1.62 -10.80
N ALA A 105 0.99 1.13 -11.48
CA ALA A 105 1.06 0.81 -12.91
C ALA A 105 1.22 2.07 -13.79
N GLY A 106 0.60 3.17 -13.36
CA GLY A 106 0.45 4.39 -14.14
C GLY A 106 -0.85 4.43 -14.93
N ASP A 107 -1.07 5.54 -15.61
CA ASP A 107 -2.26 5.73 -16.43
C ASP A 107 -2.22 4.89 -17.72
N ASP A 108 -3.41 4.66 -18.30
CA ASP A 108 -3.57 4.03 -19.60
C ASP A 108 -2.96 4.89 -20.70
N LEU A 109 -2.18 4.29 -21.58
CA LEU A 109 -1.39 5.01 -22.59
C LEU A 109 -2.15 5.07 -23.91
N PRO A 110 -2.52 6.27 -24.39
CA PRO A 110 -3.18 6.41 -25.67
C PRO A 110 -2.36 5.81 -26.82
N GLY A 111 -3.03 5.04 -27.68
CA GLY A 111 -2.42 4.44 -28.87
C GLY A 111 -1.62 3.16 -28.65
N LYS A 112 -1.55 2.65 -27.41
CA LYS A 112 -1.01 1.32 -27.09
C LYS A 112 -2.15 0.38 -26.73
N SER A 113 -2.08 -0.88 -27.17
CA SER A 113 -3.06 -1.88 -26.73
C SER A 113 -2.89 -2.24 -25.26
N ARG A 114 -3.96 -2.76 -24.64
CA ARG A 114 -3.90 -3.21 -23.24
C ARG A 114 -2.87 -4.31 -23.04
N GLU A 115 -2.77 -5.22 -24.01
CA GLU A 115 -1.81 -6.33 -24.02
C GLU A 115 -0.35 -5.84 -24.07
N GLU A 116 -0.06 -4.82 -24.88
CA GLU A 116 1.27 -4.21 -24.94
C GLU A 116 1.65 -3.55 -23.63
N GLN A 117 0.72 -2.84 -23.01
CA GLN A 117 0.90 -2.19 -21.70
C GLN A 117 1.08 -3.22 -20.59
N LYS A 118 0.23 -4.25 -20.55
CA LYS A 118 0.34 -5.38 -19.60
C LYS A 118 1.70 -6.09 -19.74
N ALA A 119 2.15 -6.34 -20.96
CA ALA A 119 3.44 -6.97 -21.21
C ALA A 119 4.62 -6.10 -20.72
N ALA A 120 4.55 -4.77 -20.93
CA ALA A 120 5.58 -3.84 -20.44
C ALA A 120 5.64 -3.82 -18.90
N LEU A 121 4.48 -3.82 -18.24
CA LEU A 121 4.37 -3.87 -16.79
C LEU A 121 4.96 -5.18 -16.23
N ILE A 122 4.60 -6.33 -16.80
CA ILE A 122 5.16 -7.63 -16.40
C ILE A 122 6.68 -7.66 -16.59
N GLU A 123 7.18 -7.18 -17.71
CA GLU A 123 8.62 -7.12 -18.01
C GLU A 123 9.37 -6.26 -16.98
N THR A 124 8.83 -5.09 -16.65
CA THR A 124 9.42 -4.18 -15.66
C THR A 124 9.41 -4.78 -14.25
N LEU A 125 8.29 -5.38 -13.82
CA LEU A 125 8.18 -6.03 -12.53
C LEU A 125 9.05 -7.29 -12.41
N THR A 126 9.22 -8.04 -13.49
CA THR A 126 10.15 -9.19 -13.50
C THR A 126 11.59 -8.75 -13.25
N ALA A 127 12.04 -7.68 -13.92
CA ALA A 127 13.36 -7.11 -13.69
C ALA A 127 13.50 -6.46 -12.30
N ALA A 128 12.41 -5.89 -11.76
CA ALA A 128 12.36 -5.39 -10.39
C ALA A 128 12.57 -6.52 -9.37
N GLY A 129 11.99 -7.70 -9.61
CA GLY A 129 12.20 -8.89 -8.79
C GLY A 129 13.66 -9.30 -8.68
N GLU A 130 14.46 -9.14 -9.73
CA GLU A 130 15.91 -9.40 -9.70
C GLU A 130 16.67 -8.45 -8.75
N ILE A 131 16.22 -7.19 -8.66
CA ILE A 131 16.81 -6.21 -7.72
C ILE A 131 16.42 -6.52 -6.28
N LEU A 132 15.21 -7.05 -6.07
CA LEU A 132 14.66 -7.35 -4.76
C LEU A 132 15.16 -8.68 -4.18
N GLU A 133 15.61 -9.60 -5.03
CA GLU A 133 16.10 -10.92 -4.63
C GLU A 133 17.18 -10.81 -3.53
N GLY A 134 16.94 -11.46 -2.39
CA GLY A 134 17.86 -11.45 -1.23
C GLY A 134 17.93 -10.12 -0.46
N SER A 135 17.19 -9.09 -0.85
CA SER A 135 17.21 -7.78 -0.17
C SER A 135 16.43 -7.76 1.16
N GLY A 136 15.48 -8.68 1.35
CA GLY A 136 14.51 -8.66 2.43
C GLY A 136 13.34 -7.69 2.20
N VAL A 137 13.27 -7.04 1.02
CA VAL A 137 12.22 -6.09 0.63
C VAL A 137 11.36 -6.70 -0.46
N ARG A 138 10.05 -6.45 -0.42
CA ARG A 138 9.07 -6.89 -1.40
C ARG A 138 8.44 -5.68 -2.11
N LEU A 139 7.91 -5.89 -3.30
CA LEU A 139 7.22 -4.85 -4.08
C LEU A 139 5.79 -5.28 -4.36
N GLY A 140 4.83 -4.54 -3.82
CA GLY A 140 3.40 -4.72 -4.06
C GLY A 140 2.90 -3.80 -5.16
N LEU A 141 2.33 -4.36 -6.23
CA LEU A 141 1.61 -3.61 -7.26
C LEU A 141 0.22 -3.28 -6.76
N GLU A 142 -0.20 -2.02 -6.87
CA GLU A 142 -1.48 -1.54 -6.34
C GLU A 142 -2.50 -1.30 -7.45
N PRO A 143 -3.62 -2.06 -7.50
CA PRO A 143 -4.79 -1.71 -8.30
C PRO A 143 -5.55 -0.54 -7.68
N LEU A 144 -5.91 0.46 -8.49
CA LEU A 144 -6.59 1.67 -8.04
C LEU A 144 -7.91 1.87 -8.79
N ASN A 145 -8.95 2.37 -8.11
CA ASN A 145 -10.24 2.61 -8.75
C ASN A 145 -10.17 3.71 -9.82
N THR A 146 -10.88 3.48 -10.91
CA THR A 146 -10.98 4.42 -12.04
C THR A 146 -12.32 5.17 -12.11
N LEU A 147 -13.22 4.89 -11.18
CA LEU A 147 -14.55 5.49 -11.16
C LEU A 147 -14.58 6.84 -10.43
N ILE A 148 -13.68 7.04 -9.45
CA ILE A 148 -13.68 8.22 -8.57
C ILE A 148 -12.30 8.87 -8.48
N ASP A 149 -11.29 8.14 -7.97
CA ASP A 149 -10.02 8.75 -7.56
C ASP A 149 -8.96 8.80 -8.66
N HIS A 150 -8.89 7.77 -9.51
CA HIS A 150 -7.82 7.59 -10.49
C HIS A 150 -8.37 7.34 -11.89
N VAL A 151 -9.20 8.26 -12.39
CA VAL A 151 -9.79 8.18 -13.74
C VAL A 151 -8.67 8.10 -14.78
N GLY A 152 -8.69 7.04 -15.61
CA GLY A 152 -7.66 6.78 -16.62
C GLY A 152 -6.49 5.90 -16.15
N TYR A 153 -6.45 5.49 -14.89
CA TYR A 153 -5.43 4.56 -14.41
C TYR A 153 -5.55 3.20 -15.08
N PHE A 154 -4.41 2.58 -15.44
CA PHE A 154 -4.40 1.35 -16.21
C PHE A 154 -4.95 0.15 -15.43
N LEU A 155 -4.48 -0.08 -14.21
CA LEU A 155 -4.77 -1.29 -13.44
C LEU A 155 -5.81 -1.03 -12.34
N HIS A 156 -7.05 -1.41 -12.60
CA HIS A 156 -8.14 -1.26 -11.62
C HIS A 156 -8.68 -2.58 -11.07
N SER A 157 -8.40 -3.70 -11.74
CA SER A 157 -8.88 -5.01 -11.30
C SER A 157 -7.83 -5.71 -10.43
N THR A 158 -8.26 -6.13 -9.25
CA THR A 158 -7.43 -6.94 -8.33
C THR A 158 -7.08 -8.30 -8.96
N VAL A 159 -8.02 -8.93 -9.67
CA VAL A 159 -7.79 -10.20 -10.36
C VAL A 159 -6.71 -10.05 -11.42
N GLU A 160 -6.77 -8.99 -12.25
CA GLU A 160 -5.73 -8.72 -13.24
C GLU A 160 -4.38 -8.39 -12.59
N GLY A 161 -4.39 -7.67 -11.46
CA GLY A 161 -3.18 -7.42 -10.66
C GLY A 161 -2.51 -8.72 -10.21
N ILE A 162 -3.29 -9.67 -9.70
CA ILE A 162 -2.80 -11.00 -9.31
C ILE A 162 -2.25 -11.78 -10.52
N GLU A 163 -2.93 -11.74 -11.66
CA GLU A 163 -2.41 -12.36 -12.90
C GLU A 163 -1.06 -11.77 -13.31
N ILE A 164 -0.92 -10.45 -13.28
CA ILE A 164 0.31 -9.75 -13.63
C ILE A 164 1.46 -10.16 -12.71
N VAL A 165 1.27 -10.12 -11.39
CA VAL A 165 2.34 -10.45 -10.44
C VAL A 165 2.72 -11.92 -10.51
N LYS A 166 1.78 -12.82 -10.75
CA LYS A 166 2.06 -14.26 -10.97
C LYS A 166 2.84 -14.51 -12.26
N ALA A 167 2.56 -13.75 -13.32
CA ALA A 167 3.27 -13.86 -14.60
C ALA A 167 4.75 -13.48 -14.49
N THR A 168 5.15 -12.68 -13.50
CA THR A 168 6.57 -12.37 -13.25
C THR A 168 7.37 -13.57 -12.76
N SER A 169 6.71 -14.58 -12.18
CA SER A 169 7.34 -15.73 -11.51
C SER A 169 8.35 -15.35 -10.43
N ARG A 170 8.18 -14.15 -9.80
CA ARG A 170 9.04 -13.63 -8.74
C ARG A 170 8.31 -13.63 -7.40
N PRO A 171 8.84 -14.27 -6.36
CA PRO A 171 8.22 -14.29 -5.03
C PRO A 171 8.25 -12.91 -4.34
N GLU A 172 9.18 -12.03 -4.72
CA GLU A 172 9.30 -10.67 -4.21
C GLU A 172 8.25 -9.71 -4.77
N ILE A 173 7.48 -10.13 -5.81
CA ILE A 173 6.45 -9.33 -6.46
C ILE A 173 5.07 -9.84 -6.05
N GLY A 174 4.27 -8.96 -5.48
CA GLY A 174 2.89 -9.24 -5.07
C GLY A 174 2.00 -8.03 -5.31
N ILE A 175 0.88 -7.97 -4.60
CA ILE A 175 -0.05 -6.84 -4.65
C ILE A 175 -0.12 -6.11 -3.30
N VAL A 176 -0.43 -4.83 -3.37
CA VAL A 176 -1.09 -4.10 -2.29
C VAL A 176 -2.59 -4.21 -2.57
N TYR A 177 -3.34 -4.74 -1.63
CA TYR A 177 -4.78 -4.86 -1.76
C TYR A 177 -5.46 -3.72 -1.01
N ASP A 178 -5.86 -2.70 -1.75
CA ASP A 178 -6.66 -1.62 -1.18
C ASP A 178 -8.15 -1.99 -1.23
N VAL A 179 -8.72 -2.24 -0.04
CA VAL A 179 -10.13 -2.64 0.14
C VAL A 179 -11.07 -1.55 -0.36
N TYR A 180 -10.71 -0.27 -0.19
CA TYR A 180 -11.52 0.85 -0.67
C TYR A 180 -11.55 0.87 -2.20
N HIS A 181 -10.40 0.82 -2.86
CA HIS A 181 -10.33 0.83 -4.31
C HIS A 181 -11.07 -0.36 -4.93
N SER A 182 -10.87 -1.56 -4.37
CA SER A 182 -11.55 -2.78 -4.78
C SER A 182 -13.07 -2.68 -4.61
N ALA A 183 -13.54 -2.18 -3.46
CA ALA A 183 -14.98 -2.02 -3.19
C ALA A 183 -15.64 -0.98 -4.12
N VAL A 184 -14.98 0.14 -4.41
CA VAL A 184 -15.45 1.15 -5.38
C VAL A 184 -15.61 0.53 -6.77
N MET A 185 -14.74 -0.41 -7.16
CA MET A 185 -14.85 -1.15 -8.42
C MET A 185 -15.88 -2.30 -8.36
N GLY A 186 -16.58 -2.50 -7.24
CA GLY A 186 -17.60 -3.51 -7.06
C GLY A 186 -17.05 -4.93 -6.82
N GLU A 187 -15.79 -5.05 -6.48
CA GLU A 187 -15.15 -6.34 -6.21
C GLU A 187 -15.47 -6.86 -4.78
N ASP A 188 -15.63 -8.17 -4.64
CA ASP A 188 -15.69 -8.85 -3.34
C ASP A 188 -14.31 -9.45 -2.98
N THR A 189 -13.87 -9.23 -1.74
CA THR A 189 -12.53 -9.65 -1.28
C THR A 189 -12.29 -11.15 -1.46
N ALA A 190 -13.27 -11.98 -1.08
CA ALA A 190 -13.15 -13.43 -1.16
C ALA A 190 -13.04 -13.91 -2.60
N GLU A 191 -13.78 -13.28 -3.52
CA GLU A 191 -13.80 -13.63 -4.93
C GLU A 191 -12.49 -13.23 -5.63
N VAL A 192 -11.99 -12.01 -5.38
CA VAL A 192 -10.84 -11.49 -6.13
C VAL A 192 -9.50 -11.96 -5.58
N ILE A 193 -9.38 -12.16 -4.28
CA ILE A 193 -8.16 -12.72 -3.67
C ILE A 193 -8.14 -14.24 -3.80
N GLY A 194 -9.26 -14.91 -3.47
CA GLY A 194 -9.35 -16.37 -3.55
C GLY A 194 -8.18 -17.06 -2.84
N GLY A 195 -7.53 -18.00 -3.52
CA GLY A 195 -6.38 -18.74 -2.98
C GLY A 195 -5.02 -18.03 -3.12
N ASN A 196 -4.98 -16.70 -3.35
CA ASN A 196 -3.75 -15.94 -3.63
C ASN A 196 -3.32 -15.02 -2.47
N ILE A 197 -3.71 -15.34 -1.24
CA ILE A 197 -3.38 -14.53 -0.06
C ILE A 197 -1.86 -14.37 0.16
N ASP A 198 -1.06 -15.34 -0.28
CA ASP A 198 0.41 -15.31 -0.27
C ASP A 198 0.99 -14.20 -1.15
N ARG A 199 0.21 -13.65 -2.06
CA ARG A 199 0.56 -12.54 -2.94
C ARG A 199 0.13 -11.18 -2.40
N VAL A 200 -0.64 -11.12 -1.33
CA VAL A 200 -1.03 -9.87 -0.67
C VAL A 200 0.05 -9.45 0.32
N PHE A 201 0.81 -8.43 -0.01
CA PHE A 201 1.94 -7.97 0.79
C PHE A 201 1.59 -6.86 1.77
N HIS A 202 0.58 -6.07 1.43
CA HIS A 202 0.04 -5.00 2.26
C HIS A 202 -1.44 -4.79 1.96
N ILE A 203 -2.16 -4.24 2.93
CA ILE A 203 -3.58 -3.92 2.80
C ILE A 203 -3.78 -2.46 3.15
N HIS A 204 -4.56 -1.75 2.33
CA HIS A 204 -5.09 -0.44 2.67
C HIS A 204 -6.60 -0.52 2.93
N ILE A 205 -7.09 0.31 3.84
CA ILE A 205 -8.52 0.48 4.11
C ILE A 205 -8.90 1.94 4.19
N ALA A 206 -10.06 2.25 3.61
CA ALA A 206 -10.84 3.45 3.80
C ALA A 206 -12.32 3.11 3.57
N ASP A 207 -13.23 4.00 3.95
CA ASP A 207 -14.66 3.79 3.72
C ASP A 207 -15.19 4.59 2.52
N HIS A 208 -16.26 4.11 1.91
CA HIS A 208 -16.93 4.76 0.78
C HIS A 208 -18.39 5.02 1.12
N PRO A 209 -18.93 6.20 0.74
CA PRO A 209 -18.32 7.30 0.01
C PRO A 209 -17.35 8.15 0.84
N GLY A 210 -16.45 8.86 0.16
CA GLY A 210 -15.62 9.92 0.74
C GLY A 210 -14.14 9.56 0.99
N ARG A 211 -13.77 8.27 1.00
CA ARG A 211 -12.42 7.80 1.36
C ARG A 211 -12.01 8.29 2.75
N ASN A 212 -12.95 8.15 3.69
CA ASN A 212 -12.78 8.56 5.08
C ASN A 212 -12.54 7.35 6.00
N GLU A 213 -12.54 7.59 7.31
CA GLU A 213 -12.30 6.54 8.32
C GLU A 213 -13.32 5.41 8.24
N PRO A 214 -12.92 4.17 8.59
CA PRO A 214 -13.81 3.03 8.74
C PRO A 214 -15.04 3.33 9.60
N GLY A 215 -16.22 2.95 9.09
CA GLY A 215 -17.51 3.20 9.73
C GLY A 215 -18.17 4.53 9.32
N SER A 216 -17.54 5.32 8.46
CA SER A 216 -18.12 6.56 7.94
C SER A 216 -18.94 6.36 6.67
N GLY A 217 -18.90 5.19 6.04
CA GLY A 217 -19.55 4.85 4.79
C GLY A 217 -20.25 3.51 4.81
N ASP A 218 -20.30 2.85 3.64
CA ASP A 218 -21.14 1.68 3.38
C ASP A 218 -20.34 0.38 3.15
N ILE A 219 -18.97 0.42 3.21
CA ILE A 219 -18.16 -0.78 3.00
C ILE A 219 -18.19 -1.64 4.27
N ASP A 220 -18.57 -2.91 4.14
CA ASP A 220 -18.40 -3.88 5.23
C ASP A 220 -16.92 -4.24 5.41
N LEU A 221 -16.16 -3.29 5.96
CA LEU A 221 -14.72 -3.42 6.19
C LEU A 221 -14.40 -4.54 7.17
N ARG A 222 -15.22 -4.71 8.23
CA ARG A 222 -15.03 -5.77 9.21
C ARG A 222 -15.02 -7.15 8.54
N ARG A 223 -16.06 -7.48 7.76
CA ARG A 223 -16.17 -8.75 7.05
C ARG A 223 -14.97 -9.00 6.11
N ARG A 224 -14.54 -7.96 5.39
CA ARG A 224 -13.44 -8.06 4.44
C ARG A 224 -12.11 -8.30 5.12
N VAL A 225 -11.83 -7.58 6.20
CA VAL A 225 -10.60 -7.72 6.98
C VAL A 225 -10.57 -9.04 7.74
N ASP A 226 -11.69 -9.46 8.34
CA ASP A 226 -11.80 -10.77 9.00
C ASP A 226 -11.50 -11.90 8.01
N TRP A 227 -12.07 -11.84 6.80
CA TRP A 227 -11.79 -12.83 5.77
C TRP A 227 -10.29 -12.92 5.43
N LEU A 228 -9.62 -11.77 5.27
CA LEU A 228 -8.18 -11.74 4.98
C LEU A 228 -7.36 -12.36 6.12
N ALA A 229 -7.69 -12.06 7.37
CA ALA A 229 -7.03 -12.62 8.55
C ALA A 229 -7.26 -14.13 8.66
N GLU A 230 -8.50 -14.60 8.47
CA GLU A 230 -8.85 -16.02 8.50
C GLU A 230 -8.12 -16.84 7.41
N HIS A 231 -7.77 -16.20 6.28
CA HIS A 231 -7.04 -16.84 5.19
C HIS A 231 -5.52 -16.64 5.27
N GLY A 232 -5.02 -16.09 6.38
CA GLY A 232 -3.59 -16.09 6.70
C GLY A 232 -2.86 -14.77 6.44
N TYR A 233 -3.57 -13.65 6.20
CA TYR A 233 -2.92 -12.35 6.21
C TYR A 233 -2.50 -11.97 7.62
N GLY A 234 -1.21 -11.75 7.83
CA GLY A 234 -0.63 -11.38 9.14
C GLY A 234 0.15 -10.06 9.11
N GLY A 235 0.00 -9.28 8.04
CA GLY A 235 0.64 -7.97 7.90
C GLY A 235 -0.06 -6.85 8.67
N ALA A 236 0.45 -5.63 8.56
CA ALA A 236 -0.23 -4.44 9.04
C ALA A 236 -1.35 -4.01 8.07
N ILE A 237 -2.36 -3.34 8.59
CA ILE A 237 -3.46 -2.75 7.83
C ILE A 237 -3.22 -1.24 7.75
N GLY A 238 -2.98 -0.75 6.55
CA GLY A 238 -2.78 0.67 6.28
C GLY A 238 -4.07 1.46 6.35
N LEU A 239 -4.07 2.47 7.19
CA LEU A 239 -5.17 3.41 7.36
C LEU A 239 -4.99 4.57 6.38
N GLU A 240 -5.35 4.33 5.10
CA GLU A 240 -5.14 5.29 4.03
C GLU A 240 -6.43 6.03 3.69
N TYR A 241 -6.83 6.94 4.59
CA TYR A 241 -8.06 7.74 4.48
C TYR A 241 -7.87 9.19 4.93
N ARG A 242 -8.81 10.03 4.51
CA ARG A 242 -8.91 11.43 4.92
C ARG A 242 -9.78 11.51 6.18
N PRO A 243 -9.21 11.77 7.36
CA PRO A 243 -9.99 11.77 8.59
C PRO A 243 -10.99 12.91 8.63
N LEU A 244 -12.25 12.63 8.99
CA LEU A 244 -13.29 13.63 9.26
C LEU A 244 -13.21 14.18 10.69
N ALA A 245 -12.58 13.42 11.58
CA ALA A 245 -12.35 13.80 12.96
C ALA A 245 -10.84 13.83 13.26
N ALA A 246 -10.45 14.12 14.51
CA ALA A 246 -9.05 14.04 14.92
C ALA A 246 -8.50 12.64 14.67
N SER A 247 -7.29 12.54 14.12
CA SER A 247 -6.68 11.26 13.69
C SER A 247 -6.63 10.22 14.81
N ALA A 248 -6.34 10.63 16.04
CA ALA A 248 -6.35 9.76 17.21
C ALA A 248 -7.72 9.10 17.47
N ALA A 249 -8.80 9.85 17.27
CA ALA A 249 -10.15 9.33 17.46
C ALA A 249 -10.52 8.32 16.39
N THR A 250 -10.14 8.59 15.12
CA THR A 250 -10.42 7.67 14.00
C THR A 250 -9.64 6.36 14.11
N ILE A 251 -8.39 6.38 14.59
CA ILE A 251 -7.60 5.17 14.87
C ILE A 251 -8.26 4.34 15.97
N ALA A 252 -8.66 4.97 17.07
CA ALA A 252 -9.30 4.27 18.18
C ALA A 252 -10.64 3.63 17.77
N GLU A 253 -11.43 4.33 16.94
CA GLU A 253 -12.69 3.82 16.39
C GLU A 253 -12.47 2.63 15.48
N THR A 254 -11.49 2.76 14.53
CA THR A 254 -11.12 1.67 13.61
C THR A 254 -10.70 0.42 14.39
N ARG A 255 -9.87 0.59 15.43
CA ARG A 255 -9.45 -0.53 16.27
C ARG A 255 -10.63 -1.22 16.94
N ARG A 256 -11.57 -0.43 17.49
CA ARG A 256 -12.78 -0.99 18.13
C ARG A 256 -13.70 -1.71 17.12
N MET A 257 -13.78 -1.22 15.90
CA MET A 257 -14.57 -1.83 14.84
C MET A 257 -13.94 -3.15 14.35
N LEU A 258 -12.62 -3.20 14.20
CA LEU A 258 -11.92 -4.39 13.71
C LEU A 258 -11.65 -5.44 14.80
N GLY A 259 -11.81 -5.13 16.07
CA GLY A 259 -11.71 -6.06 17.17
C GLY A 259 -10.43 -6.04 17.90
#